data_216e3ba0f47da49e20f324f93c82a054
#
_entry.id   216e3ba0f47da49e20f324f93c82a054
#
_cell.length_a   1.000
_cell.length_b   1.000
_cell.length_c   1.000
_cell.angle_alpha   90.00
_cell.angle_beta   90.00
_cell.angle_gamma   90.00
#
_symmetry.space_group_name_H-M   'P 1'
#
loop_
_entity.id
_entity.type
_entity.pdbx_description
1 polymer ?
#
loop_
_entity_poly.entity_id
_entity_poly.type
_entity_poly.pdbx_seq_one_letter_code
_entity_poly.pdbx_strand_id
1 'polypeptide(L)'
;MFKIGVMVESFRKGLDGGLKAASEIGADGVQIYATSGETHFDKLKGANLVSLRTKLKDYRLEVSALCGDFGGHGFQIAEHNPKRIEDTKRVIGVALELGTSIVTTHIGVVPDEKSNPRYAVMARACEKMGAFAENEGVVLAIETGPENAITLKEFLDDIGLKKGLGVNFDPANLVMVCRENIPQAVKTLAPYIVHTHAKDGVNLKPVSAEQLYNSFAEGGIEGFHATDYIREVPLGEGGVDFDSYLKVLSETGYSGYLTIEREVGENPTADIRLAVEFLRSKVGKKIFPGRKN
;
A
#
# COMPACT_ATOMS: atom_id res chain seq x y z
N MET A 1 -1.97 10.82 16.25
CA MET A 1 -3.19 9.95 16.24
C MET A 1 -3.36 9.49 14.82
N PHE A 2 -3.55 8.19 14.57
CA PHE A 2 -3.74 7.67 13.21
C PHE A 2 -5.10 8.12 12.66
N LYS A 3 -5.13 8.41 11.35
CA LYS A 3 -6.36 8.55 10.57
C LYS A 3 -6.72 7.18 9.98
N ILE A 4 -8.00 6.96 9.68
CA ILE A 4 -8.45 5.74 9.02
C ILE A 4 -8.80 6.05 7.58
N GLY A 5 -8.09 5.39 6.68
CA GLY A 5 -8.36 5.41 5.24
C GLY A 5 -9.03 4.14 4.76
N VAL A 6 -9.57 4.17 3.56
CA VAL A 6 -10.08 2.98 2.87
C VAL A 6 -9.69 3.03 1.40
N MET A 7 -9.30 1.90 0.83
CA MET A 7 -9.15 1.75 -0.62
C MET A 7 -10.53 1.75 -1.28
N VAL A 8 -10.77 2.70 -2.20
CA VAL A 8 -12.08 2.86 -2.85
C VAL A 8 -12.50 1.62 -3.61
N GLU A 9 -11.57 0.99 -4.29
CA GLU A 9 -11.78 -0.21 -5.11
C GLU A 9 -12.19 -1.43 -4.27
N SER A 10 -11.80 -1.48 -3.00
CA SER A 10 -12.18 -2.54 -2.07
C SER A 10 -13.71 -2.64 -1.88
N PHE A 11 -14.45 -1.56 -2.07
CA PHE A 11 -15.92 -1.60 -2.00
C PHE A 11 -16.58 -2.29 -3.19
N ARG A 12 -15.90 -2.42 -4.34
CA ARG A 12 -16.44 -2.97 -5.59
C ARG A 12 -17.73 -2.30 -6.08
N LYS A 13 -17.85 -0.97 -5.83
CA LYS A 13 -19.03 -0.15 -6.14
C LYS A 13 -18.78 0.97 -7.16
N GLY A 14 -17.63 0.90 -7.86
CA GLY A 14 -17.14 2.01 -8.66
C GLY A 14 -16.76 3.22 -7.82
N LEU A 15 -16.30 4.29 -8.47
CA LEU A 15 -15.77 5.46 -7.78
C LEU A 15 -16.81 6.12 -6.86
N ASP A 16 -17.96 6.50 -7.41
CA ASP A 16 -18.99 7.21 -6.66
C ASP A 16 -19.57 6.39 -5.50
N GLY A 17 -19.85 5.11 -5.76
CA GLY A 17 -20.34 4.20 -4.74
C GLY A 17 -19.33 3.92 -3.64
N GLY A 18 -18.04 3.84 -3.98
CA GLY A 18 -16.95 3.66 -3.03
C GLY A 18 -16.73 4.88 -2.16
N LEU A 19 -16.69 6.10 -2.75
CA LEU A 19 -16.56 7.36 -1.99
C LEU A 19 -17.74 7.55 -1.03
N LYS A 20 -18.96 7.31 -1.51
CA LYS A 20 -20.16 7.38 -0.67
C LYS A 20 -20.07 6.40 0.50
N ALA A 21 -19.72 5.14 0.22
CA ALA A 21 -19.59 4.12 1.25
C ALA A 21 -18.50 4.47 2.28
N ALA A 22 -17.34 4.97 1.85
CA ALA A 22 -16.26 5.42 2.72
C ALA A 22 -16.72 6.54 3.68
N SER A 23 -17.45 7.53 3.15
CA SER A 23 -18.02 8.61 3.96
C SER A 23 -19.06 8.08 4.97
N GLU A 24 -19.99 7.22 4.55
CA GLU A 24 -21.05 6.66 5.39
C GLU A 24 -20.54 5.80 6.55
N ILE A 25 -19.39 5.13 6.39
CA ILE A 25 -18.76 4.33 7.46
C ILE A 25 -17.80 5.15 8.34
N GLY A 26 -17.63 6.44 8.05
CA GLY A 26 -16.82 7.36 8.86
C GLY A 26 -15.30 7.22 8.64
N ALA A 27 -14.86 6.91 7.42
CA ALA A 27 -13.45 7.01 7.05
C ALA A 27 -13.00 8.48 7.04
N ASP A 28 -11.73 8.73 7.38
CA ASP A 28 -11.12 10.07 7.34
C ASP A 28 -10.62 10.41 5.93
N GLY A 29 -10.30 9.38 5.13
CA GLY A 29 -9.80 9.55 3.78
C GLY A 29 -9.86 8.27 2.95
N VAL A 30 -9.40 8.38 1.72
CA VAL A 30 -9.41 7.27 0.76
C VAL A 30 -8.08 7.16 0.02
N GLN A 31 -7.72 5.94 -0.33
CA GLN A 31 -6.74 5.64 -1.35
C GLN A 31 -7.47 5.24 -2.63
N ILE A 32 -6.97 5.68 -3.78
CA ILE A 32 -7.64 5.53 -5.08
C ILE A 32 -6.63 5.00 -6.09
N TYR A 33 -7.01 4.03 -6.92
CA TYR A 33 -6.20 3.60 -8.06
C TYR A 33 -6.15 4.71 -9.11
N ALA A 34 -4.93 5.09 -9.52
CA ALA A 34 -4.70 6.05 -10.59
C ALA A 34 -4.32 5.38 -11.94
N THR A 35 -4.31 4.06 -11.98
CA THR A 35 -3.85 3.27 -13.14
C THR A 35 -4.98 2.56 -13.89
N SER A 36 -6.22 2.67 -13.41
CA SER A 36 -7.37 1.97 -14.00
C SER A 36 -8.68 2.77 -13.91
N GLY A 37 -9.69 2.31 -14.60
CA GLY A 37 -11.07 2.81 -14.47
C GLY A 37 -11.27 4.28 -14.84
N GLU A 38 -12.11 4.94 -14.08
CA GLU A 38 -12.46 6.36 -14.24
C GLU A 38 -11.35 7.28 -13.71
N THR A 39 -10.59 6.79 -12.74
CA THR A 39 -9.51 7.48 -12.06
C THR A 39 -8.14 7.28 -12.71
N HIS A 40 -8.07 6.60 -13.85
CA HIS A 40 -6.83 6.48 -14.62
C HIS A 40 -6.22 7.87 -14.87
N PHE A 41 -4.92 8.01 -14.62
CA PHE A 41 -4.21 9.30 -14.69
C PHE A 41 -4.41 10.07 -15.99
N ASP A 42 -4.65 9.38 -17.13
CA ASP A 42 -4.97 10.02 -18.40
C ASP A 42 -6.36 10.68 -18.44
N LYS A 43 -7.27 10.21 -17.61
CA LYS A 43 -8.65 10.70 -17.51
C LYS A 43 -8.81 11.75 -16.43
N LEU A 44 -7.97 11.74 -15.39
CA LEU A 44 -7.99 12.68 -14.27
C LEU A 44 -7.35 14.02 -14.64
N LYS A 45 -8.04 14.77 -15.53
CA LYS A 45 -7.65 16.11 -15.95
C LYS A 45 -8.90 16.95 -16.26
N GLY A 46 -8.74 18.27 -16.24
CA GLY A 46 -9.83 19.19 -16.58
C GLY A 46 -11.09 18.94 -15.73
N ALA A 47 -12.25 18.78 -16.38
CA ALA A 47 -13.54 18.63 -15.72
C ALA A 47 -13.62 17.38 -14.82
N ASN A 48 -12.98 16.27 -15.21
CA ASN A 48 -12.99 15.03 -14.41
C ASN A 48 -12.25 15.20 -13.08
N LEU A 49 -11.10 15.89 -13.08
CA LEU A 49 -10.36 16.20 -11.88
C LEU A 49 -11.14 17.14 -10.95
N VAL A 50 -11.75 18.18 -11.50
CA VAL A 50 -12.61 19.12 -10.75
C VAL A 50 -13.80 18.37 -10.14
N SER A 51 -14.44 17.48 -10.89
CA SER A 51 -15.55 16.66 -10.41
C SER A 51 -15.12 15.77 -9.23
N LEU A 52 -13.99 15.09 -9.33
CA LEU A 52 -13.47 14.23 -8.24
C LEU A 52 -13.17 15.06 -6.99
N ARG A 53 -12.51 16.21 -7.13
CA ARG A 53 -12.23 17.12 -6.00
C ARG A 53 -13.52 17.59 -5.32
N THR A 54 -14.55 17.90 -6.10
CA THR A 54 -15.85 18.31 -5.56
C THR A 54 -16.48 17.18 -4.76
N LYS A 55 -16.51 15.96 -5.30
CA LYS A 55 -17.04 14.77 -4.60
C LYS A 55 -16.29 14.48 -3.30
N LEU A 56 -14.95 14.51 -3.32
CA LEU A 56 -14.12 14.32 -2.12
C LEU A 56 -14.48 15.36 -1.03
N LYS A 57 -14.63 16.62 -1.42
CA LYS A 57 -15.03 17.70 -0.50
C LYS A 57 -16.43 17.48 0.05
N ASP A 58 -17.40 17.13 -0.80
CA ASP A 58 -18.80 16.91 -0.40
C ASP A 58 -18.93 15.73 0.57
N TYR A 59 -18.12 14.68 0.36
CA TYR A 59 -18.04 13.52 1.23
C TYR A 59 -17.11 13.72 2.44
N ARG A 60 -16.38 14.85 2.52
CA ARG A 60 -15.40 15.17 3.58
C ARG A 60 -14.31 14.12 3.68
N LEU A 61 -13.82 13.66 2.55
CA LEU A 61 -12.75 12.67 2.45
C LEU A 61 -11.47 13.33 1.96
N GLU A 62 -10.35 13.04 2.61
CA GLU A 62 -9.01 13.37 2.12
C GLU A 62 -8.50 12.23 1.20
N VAL A 63 -7.57 12.54 0.29
CA VAL A 63 -6.85 11.50 -0.45
C VAL A 63 -5.61 11.12 0.36
N SER A 64 -5.61 9.93 0.94
CA SER A 64 -4.47 9.45 1.74
C SER A 64 -3.26 9.09 0.88
N ALA A 65 -3.50 8.50 -0.27
CA ALA A 65 -2.52 8.13 -1.29
C ALA A 65 -3.21 7.86 -2.63
N LEU A 66 -2.45 7.89 -3.72
CA LEU A 66 -2.85 7.24 -4.97
C LEU A 66 -2.15 5.90 -5.12
N CYS A 67 -2.86 4.89 -5.60
CA CYS A 67 -2.25 3.65 -6.04
C CYS A 67 -1.78 3.81 -7.49
N GLY A 68 -0.48 3.81 -7.69
CA GLY A 68 0.20 3.91 -8.97
C GLY A 68 0.71 2.57 -9.49
N ASP A 69 0.14 1.46 -9.01
CA ASP A 69 0.53 0.13 -9.46
C ASP A 69 -0.02 -0.18 -10.85
N PHE A 70 0.87 -0.57 -11.74
CA PHE A 70 0.57 -0.99 -13.12
C PHE A 70 0.39 -2.49 -13.26
N GLY A 71 0.46 -3.24 -12.17
CA GLY A 71 0.36 -4.70 -12.19
C GLY A 71 1.50 -5.40 -12.91
N GLY A 72 1.31 -6.69 -13.20
CA GLY A 72 2.31 -7.52 -13.86
C GLY A 72 3.59 -7.66 -13.03
N HIS A 73 4.73 -7.78 -13.69
CA HIS A 73 6.02 -8.01 -13.03
C HIS A 73 6.67 -6.74 -12.42
N GLY A 74 5.93 -5.68 -12.20
CA GLY A 74 6.48 -4.44 -11.63
C GLY A 74 7.61 -3.87 -12.49
N PHE A 75 8.77 -3.61 -11.89
CA PHE A 75 9.95 -3.05 -12.55
C PHE A 75 11.07 -4.07 -12.80
N GLN A 76 10.76 -5.35 -12.76
CA GLN A 76 11.72 -6.44 -12.96
C GLN A 76 12.19 -6.59 -14.42
N ILE A 77 11.43 -6.08 -15.39
CA ILE A 77 11.67 -6.22 -16.83
C ILE A 77 12.19 -4.89 -17.39
N ALA A 78 13.45 -4.87 -17.78
CA ALA A 78 14.15 -3.65 -18.20
C ALA A 78 13.47 -2.93 -19.38
N GLU A 79 12.95 -3.70 -20.33
CA GLU A 79 12.29 -3.20 -21.56
C GLU A 79 10.98 -2.47 -21.26
N HIS A 80 10.30 -2.82 -20.16
CA HIS A 80 9.05 -2.19 -19.77
C HIS A 80 9.26 -0.90 -18.95
N ASN A 81 10.42 -0.75 -18.32
CA ASN A 81 10.69 0.33 -17.36
C ASN A 81 10.61 1.74 -17.95
N PRO A 82 11.06 2.03 -19.19
CA PRO A 82 10.93 3.39 -19.74
C PRO A 82 9.49 3.90 -19.72
N LYS A 83 8.53 3.07 -20.16
CA LYS A 83 7.12 3.45 -20.16
C LYS A 83 6.55 3.55 -18.73
N ARG A 84 6.85 2.56 -17.87
CA ARG A 84 6.36 2.55 -16.49
C ARG A 84 6.86 3.75 -15.70
N ILE A 85 8.11 4.16 -15.90
CA ILE A 85 8.68 5.36 -15.26
C ILE A 85 7.93 6.62 -15.71
N GLU A 86 7.69 6.79 -17.01
CA GLU A 86 6.96 7.97 -17.50
C GLU A 86 5.50 7.99 -17.03
N ASP A 87 4.83 6.84 -17.00
CA ASP A 87 3.47 6.75 -16.47
C ASP A 87 3.43 7.02 -14.96
N THR A 88 4.42 6.53 -14.17
CA THR A 88 4.55 6.87 -12.74
C THR A 88 4.71 8.36 -12.50
N LYS A 89 5.50 9.06 -13.31
CA LYS A 89 5.62 10.54 -13.23
C LYS A 89 4.28 11.25 -13.44
N ARG A 90 3.44 10.71 -14.33
CA ARG A 90 2.09 11.25 -14.58
C ARG A 90 1.16 11.01 -13.39
N VAL A 91 1.25 9.83 -12.76
CA VAL A 91 0.51 9.54 -11.51
C VAL A 91 0.95 10.50 -10.40
N ILE A 92 2.26 10.78 -10.27
CA ILE A 92 2.79 11.76 -9.31
C ILE A 92 2.17 13.15 -9.54
N GLY A 93 2.07 13.59 -10.80
CA GLY A 93 1.40 14.85 -11.13
C GLY A 93 -0.07 14.88 -10.69
N VAL A 94 -0.80 13.79 -10.90
CA VAL A 94 -2.20 13.68 -10.44
C VAL A 94 -2.30 13.66 -8.92
N ALA A 95 -1.35 13.03 -8.22
CA ALA A 95 -1.31 13.03 -6.75
C ALA A 95 -1.24 14.45 -6.18
N LEU A 96 -0.36 15.27 -6.72
CA LEU A 96 -0.24 16.70 -6.34
C LEU A 96 -1.55 17.45 -6.60
N GLU A 97 -2.17 17.22 -7.74
CA GLU A 97 -3.46 17.81 -8.09
C GLU A 97 -4.60 17.40 -7.14
N LEU A 98 -4.54 16.21 -6.56
CA LEU A 98 -5.50 15.71 -5.58
C LEU A 98 -5.11 16.02 -4.12
N GLY A 99 -3.96 16.67 -3.90
CA GLY A 99 -3.52 17.12 -2.58
C GLY A 99 -2.91 16.03 -1.71
N THR A 100 -2.44 14.93 -2.31
CA THR A 100 -1.64 13.92 -1.61
C THR A 100 -0.19 13.93 -2.07
N SER A 101 0.73 13.66 -1.16
CA SER A 101 2.16 13.51 -1.45
C SER A 101 2.62 12.05 -1.45
N ILE A 102 1.70 11.08 -1.52
CA ILE A 102 2.02 9.66 -1.48
C ILE A 102 1.44 8.95 -2.69
N VAL A 103 2.30 8.22 -3.39
CA VAL A 103 1.92 7.29 -4.46
C VAL A 103 2.41 5.90 -4.06
N THR A 104 1.52 4.95 -3.88
CA THR A 104 1.88 3.55 -3.55
C THR A 104 2.07 2.73 -4.82
N THR A 105 2.94 1.74 -4.79
CA THR A 105 3.17 0.82 -5.92
C THR A 105 3.82 -0.48 -5.47
N HIS A 106 3.57 -1.56 -6.22
CA HIS A 106 4.43 -2.74 -6.19
C HIS A 106 5.55 -2.58 -7.21
N ILE A 107 6.71 -3.12 -6.90
CA ILE A 107 7.89 -3.04 -7.79
C ILE A 107 8.31 -4.40 -8.38
N GLY A 108 7.66 -5.47 -7.96
CA GLY A 108 8.08 -6.85 -8.21
C GLY A 108 8.74 -7.44 -6.98
N VAL A 109 9.37 -8.60 -7.12
CA VAL A 109 10.10 -9.26 -6.03
C VAL A 109 11.55 -8.82 -6.05
N VAL A 110 11.99 -8.13 -5.01
CA VAL A 110 13.40 -7.76 -4.83
C VAL A 110 14.20 -9.04 -4.57
N PRO A 111 15.21 -9.36 -5.40
CA PRO A 111 16.05 -10.51 -5.16
C PRO A 111 16.88 -10.37 -3.87
N ASP A 112 16.99 -11.44 -3.09
CA ASP A 112 17.88 -11.47 -1.91
C ASP A 112 19.37 -11.30 -2.29
N GLU A 113 19.75 -11.83 -3.45
CA GLU A 113 21.12 -11.75 -3.95
C GLU A 113 21.32 -10.51 -4.83
N LYS A 114 22.13 -9.56 -4.39
CA LYS A 114 22.47 -8.33 -5.16
C LYS A 114 23.15 -8.61 -6.51
N SER A 115 23.76 -9.79 -6.67
CA SER A 115 24.34 -10.27 -7.92
C SER A 115 23.30 -10.67 -8.97
N ASN A 116 22.06 -10.87 -8.57
CA ASN A 116 20.97 -11.16 -9.51
C ASN A 116 20.75 -9.95 -10.44
N PRO A 117 20.76 -10.14 -11.78
CA PRO A 117 20.61 -9.04 -12.73
C PRO A 117 19.36 -8.20 -12.54
N ARG A 118 18.24 -8.80 -12.04
CA ARG A 118 17.00 -8.08 -11.75
C ARG A 118 17.19 -7.01 -10.68
N TYR A 119 18.03 -7.25 -9.67
CA TYR A 119 18.30 -6.28 -8.62
C TYR A 119 18.72 -4.92 -9.18
N ALA A 120 19.72 -4.92 -10.06
CA ALA A 120 20.20 -3.69 -10.70
C ALA A 120 19.17 -3.06 -11.65
N VAL A 121 18.32 -3.86 -12.30
CA VAL A 121 17.23 -3.36 -13.17
C VAL A 121 16.19 -2.62 -12.32
N MET A 122 15.74 -3.24 -11.24
CA MET A 122 14.75 -2.65 -10.32
C MET A 122 15.33 -1.40 -9.62
N ALA A 123 16.56 -1.47 -9.11
CA ALA A 123 17.20 -0.35 -8.42
C ALA A 123 17.29 0.89 -9.32
N ARG A 124 17.73 0.75 -10.57
CA ARG A 124 17.79 1.86 -11.53
C ARG A 124 16.41 2.47 -11.85
N ALA A 125 15.37 1.65 -11.91
CA ALA A 125 14.01 2.14 -12.14
C ALA A 125 13.51 2.92 -10.92
N CYS A 126 13.66 2.36 -9.72
CA CYS A 126 13.26 3.00 -8.47
C CYS A 126 14.06 4.29 -8.20
N GLU A 127 15.37 4.31 -8.46
CA GLU A 127 16.19 5.52 -8.37
C GLU A 127 15.64 6.66 -9.23
N LYS A 128 15.36 6.38 -10.52
CA LYS A 128 14.82 7.40 -11.45
C LYS A 128 13.46 7.93 -11.02
N MET A 129 12.57 7.05 -10.60
CA MET A 129 11.24 7.45 -10.15
C MET A 129 11.29 8.17 -8.81
N GLY A 130 12.08 7.67 -7.87
CA GLY A 130 12.25 8.27 -6.56
C GLY A 130 12.92 9.64 -6.63
N ALA A 131 13.94 9.82 -7.46
CA ALA A 131 14.55 11.13 -7.69
C ALA A 131 13.56 12.14 -8.27
N PHE A 132 12.70 11.73 -9.21
CA PHE A 132 11.63 12.57 -9.72
C PHE A 132 10.61 12.91 -8.63
N ALA A 133 10.15 11.91 -7.88
CA ALA A 133 9.20 12.09 -6.78
C ALA A 133 9.74 13.05 -5.71
N GLU A 134 11.03 12.93 -5.32
CA GLU A 134 11.68 13.82 -4.36
C GLU A 134 11.68 15.27 -4.84
N ASN A 135 11.96 15.51 -6.12
CA ASN A 135 11.95 16.85 -6.71
C ASN A 135 10.55 17.49 -6.72
N GLU A 136 9.51 16.66 -6.88
CA GLU A 136 8.10 17.09 -6.83
C GLU A 136 7.53 17.17 -5.40
N GLY A 137 8.29 16.77 -4.38
CA GLY A 137 7.81 16.71 -2.99
C GLY A 137 6.83 15.57 -2.71
N VAL A 138 6.87 14.52 -3.52
CA VAL A 138 6.07 13.29 -3.39
C VAL A 138 6.96 12.12 -2.98
N VAL A 139 6.41 11.15 -2.29
CA VAL A 139 7.08 9.88 -1.97
C VAL A 139 6.42 8.75 -2.76
N LEU A 140 7.24 8.02 -3.50
CA LEU A 140 6.84 6.75 -4.08
C LEU A 140 7.01 5.66 -3.01
N ALA A 141 5.90 5.19 -2.47
CA ALA A 141 5.84 4.25 -1.36
C ALA A 141 5.71 2.81 -1.88
N ILE A 142 6.78 2.04 -1.76
CA ILE A 142 6.83 0.63 -2.17
C ILE A 142 6.05 -0.20 -1.17
N GLU A 143 5.13 -1.02 -1.65
CA GLU A 143 4.33 -1.89 -0.79
C GLU A 143 5.13 -3.12 -0.36
N THR A 144 5.07 -3.42 0.95
CA THR A 144 5.67 -4.64 1.51
C THR A 144 4.89 -5.88 1.06
N GLY A 145 5.59 -7.00 0.88
CA GLY A 145 4.88 -8.23 0.64
C GLY A 145 5.67 -9.37 0.04
N PRO A 146 6.25 -9.25 -1.16
CA PRO A 146 6.91 -10.41 -1.74
C PRO A 146 8.26 -10.74 -1.08
N GLU A 147 9.01 -9.75 -0.63
CA GLU A 147 10.27 -9.94 0.12
C GLU A 147 10.10 -9.63 1.60
N ASN A 148 11.05 -10.09 2.42
CA ASN A 148 11.09 -9.74 3.83
C ASN A 148 11.54 -8.29 4.06
N ALA A 149 11.26 -7.76 5.26
CA ALA A 149 11.51 -6.36 5.60
C ALA A 149 13.00 -5.98 5.52
N ILE A 150 13.92 -6.91 5.80
CA ILE A 150 15.35 -6.61 5.72
C ILE A 150 15.83 -6.51 4.28
N THR A 151 15.37 -7.38 3.39
CA THR A 151 15.68 -7.32 1.95
C THR A 151 15.21 -6.00 1.35
N LEU A 152 13.95 -5.59 1.63
CA LEU A 152 13.43 -4.31 1.15
C LEU A 152 14.23 -3.13 1.72
N LYS A 153 14.56 -3.17 3.01
CA LYS A 153 15.38 -2.11 3.64
C LYS A 153 16.76 -1.98 2.98
N GLU A 154 17.46 -3.09 2.79
CA GLU A 154 18.79 -3.09 2.16
C GLU A 154 18.72 -2.57 0.71
N PHE A 155 17.66 -2.91 -0.01
CA PHE A 155 17.41 -2.39 -1.35
C PHE A 155 17.22 -0.86 -1.36
N LEU A 156 16.46 -0.33 -0.42
CA LEU A 156 16.26 1.13 -0.28
C LEU A 156 17.54 1.84 0.17
N ASP A 157 18.29 1.24 1.10
CA ASP A 157 19.59 1.76 1.56
C ASP A 157 20.60 1.85 0.40
N ASP A 158 20.65 0.82 -0.47
CA ASP A 158 21.54 0.80 -1.64
C ASP A 158 21.21 1.87 -2.67
N ILE A 159 19.92 2.19 -2.87
CA ILE A 159 19.50 3.30 -3.74
C ILE A 159 19.88 4.65 -3.13
N GLY A 160 19.80 4.79 -1.82
CA GLY A 160 20.33 5.93 -1.08
C GLY A 160 19.57 7.24 -1.24
N LEU A 161 18.32 7.23 -1.75
CA LEU A 161 17.47 8.42 -1.84
C LEU A 161 16.92 8.79 -0.45
N LYS A 162 16.96 10.10 -0.12
CA LYS A 162 16.60 10.56 1.22
C LYS A 162 15.10 10.68 1.46
N LYS A 163 14.32 11.04 0.44
CA LYS A 163 12.90 11.38 0.60
C LYS A 163 11.97 10.89 -0.51
N GLY A 164 12.48 10.56 -1.68
CA GLY A 164 11.65 10.24 -2.84
C GLY A 164 11.12 8.81 -2.87
N LEU A 165 11.73 7.93 -2.07
CA LEU A 165 11.26 6.55 -1.87
C LEU A 165 10.88 6.33 -0.42
N GLY A 166 9.81 5.57 -0.22
CA GLY A 166 9.33 5.16 1.09
C GLY A 166 8.67 3.79 1.02
N VAL A 167 8.00 3.43 2.10
CA VAL A 167 7.30 2.16 2.24
C VAL A 167 5.83 2.40 2.53
N ASN A 168 4.96 1.75 1.78
CA ASN A 168 3.60 1.45 2.15
C ASN A 168 3.62 0.10 2.90
N PHE A 169 3.49 0.18 4.21
CA PHE A 169 3.64 -1.00 5.07
C PHE A 169 2.32 -1.78 5.13
N ASP A 170 2.25 -2.93 4.46
CA ASP A 170 1.17 -3.89 4.58
C ASP A 170 1.60 -5.04 5.50
N PRO A 171 1.03 -5.15 6.70
CA PRO A 171 1.39 -6.21 7.64
C PRO A 171 0.90 -7.58 7.20
N ALA A 172 -0.24 -7.66 6.50
CA ALA A 172 -0.82 -8.94 6.11
C ALA A 172 0.01 -9.62 5.03
N ASN A 173 0.54 -8.85 4.07
CA ASN A 173 1.42 -9.40 3.04
C ASN A 173 2.67 -10.04 3.67
N LEU A 174 3.29 -9.37 4.66
CA LEU A 174 4.44 -9.92 5.38
C LEU A 174 4.09 -11.19 6.20
N VAL A 175 2.90 -11.22 6.82
CA VAL A 175 2.42 -12.44 7.52
C VAL A 175 2.14 -13.57 6.52
N MET A 176 1.40 -13.26 5.47
CA MET A 176 0.95 -14.27 4.50
C MET A 176 2.11 -14.88 3.71
N VAL A 177 3.03 -14.05 3.25
CA VAL A 177 4.10 -14.48 2.33
C VAL A 177 5.38 -14.85 3.11
N CYS A 178 5.88 -13.94 3.94
CA CYS A 178 7.17 -14.05 4.59
C CYS A 178 7.11 -14.67 6.00
N ARG A 179 5.93 -14.78 6.61
CA ARG A 179 5.74 -15.21 8.01
C ARG A 179 6.52 -14.36 9.01
N GLU A 180 6.63 -13.07 8.73
CA GLU A 180 7.44 -12.17 9.54
C GLU A 180 6.78 -11.79 10.88
N ASN A 181 7.64 -11.45 11.84
CA ASN A 181 7.24 -10.77 13.05
C ASN A 181 6.98 -9.29 12.76
N ILE A 182 5.71 -8.87 12.74
CA ILE A 182 5.30 -7.54 12.31
C ILE A 182 5.91 -6.41 13.17
N PRO A 183 5.93 -6.48 14.52
CA PRO A 183 6.66 -5.50 15.33
C PRO A 183 8.13 -5.32 14.96
N GLN A 184 8.82 -6.41 14.60
CA GLN A 184 10.21 -6.34 14.16
C GLN A 184 10.34 -5.75 12.76
N ALA A 185 9.47 -6.13 11.83
CA ALA A 185 9.42 -5.58 10.48
C ALA A 185 9.19 -4.06 10.49
N VAL A 186 8.25 -3.57 11.33
CA VAL A 186 8.03 -2.13 11.54
C VAL A 186 9.31 -1.43 12.00
N LYS A 187 10.04 -1.99 12.98
CA LYS A 187 11.30 -1.40 13.46
C LYS A 187 12.37 -1.36 12.36
N THR A 188 12.45 -2.43 11.56
CA THR A 188 13.39 -2.53 10.44
C THR A 188 13.11 -1.47 9.38
N LEU A 189 11.86 -1.27 9.01
CA LEU A 189 11.43 -0.35 7.96
C LEU A 189 11.06 1.06 8.47
N ALA A 190 11.15 1.32 9.78
CA ALA A 190 10.76 2.58 10.41
C ALA A 190 11.25 3.84 9.69
N PRO A 191 12.50 3.91 9.17
CA PRO A 191 12.98 5.11 8.48
C PRO A 191 12.25 5.40 7.16
N TYR A 192 11.56 4.41 6.59
CA TYR A 192 10.96 4.46 5.27
C TYR A 192 9.43 4.46 5.29
N ILE A 193 8.77 4.07 6.39
CA ILE A 193 7.30 3.97 6.45
C ILE A 193 6.67 5.35 6.31
N VAL A 194 5.94 5.58 5.21
CA VAL A 194 5.21 6.83 4.92
C VAL A 194 3.72 6.62 4.76
N HIS A 195 3.30 5.39 4.50
CA HIS A 195 1.90 4.96 4.40
C HIS A 195 1.75 3.55 4.95
N THR A 196 0.52 3.16 5.31
CA THR A 196 0.27 1.79 5.76
C THR A 196 -1.08 1.29 5.26
N HIS A 197 -1.14 -0.01 4.94
CA HIS A 197 -2.39 -0.71 4.82
C HIS A 197 -2.81 -1.32 6.16
N ALA A 198 -4.10 -1.41 6.37
CA ALA A 198 -4.73 -2.22 7.39
C ALA A 198 -5.44 -3.38 6.70
N LYS A 199 -4.76 -4.49 6.66
CA LYS A 199 -5.15 -5.75 6.02
C LYS A 199 -4.78 -6.89 6.96
N ASP A 200 -5.49 -8.00 6.90
CA ASP A 200 -5.18 -9.18 7.70
C ASP A 200 -5.28 -10.46 6.88
N GLY A 201 -4.52 -11.44 7.29
CA GLY A 201 -4.45 -12.70 6.57
C GLY A 201 -3.67 -13.76 7.31
N VAL A 202 -3.69 -14.95 6.76
CA VAL A 202 -3.00 -16.12 7.33
C VAL A 202 -2.14 -16.82 6.28
N ASN A 203 -0.98 -17.29 6.69
CA ASN A 203 -0.19 -18.23 5.92
C ASN A 203 -0.69 -19.65 6.22
N LEU A 204 -1.13 -20.37 5.21
CA LEU A 204 -1.64 -21.73 5.35
C LEU A 204 -0.50 -22.75 5.22
N LYS A 205 0.44 -22.52 4.31
CA LYS A 205 1.64 -23.34 4.12
C LYS A 205 2.76 -22.54 3.43
N PRO A 206 4.03 -22.93 3.56
CA PRO A 206 5.13 -22.24 2.92
C PRO A 206 4.95 -22.17 1.42
N VAL A 207 5.34 -21.03 0.85
CA VAL A 207 5.30 -20.76 -0.60
C VAL A 207 6.53 -19.92 -0.98
N SER A 208 7.01 -20.10 -2.20
CA SER A 208 7.98 -19.17 -2.77
C SER A 208 7.31 -17.82 -3.04
N ALA A 209 7.87 -16.74 -2.50
CA ALA A 209 7.40 -15.38 -2.77
C ALA A 209 7.37 -15.08 -4.27
N GLU A 210 8.39 -15.51 -5.00
CA GLU A 210 8.47 -15.34 -6.45
C GLU A 210 7.37 -16.10 -7.20
N GLN A 211 7.12 -17.36 -6.83
CA GLN A 211 6.06 -18.14 -7.44
C GLN A 211 4.67 -17.55 -7.17
N LEU A 212 4.43 -17.11 -5.92
CA LEU A 212 3.18 -16.48 -5.54
C LEU A 212 2.98 -15.16 -6.30
N TYR A 213 3.99 -14.29 -6.32
CA TYR A 213 3.93 -13.02 -7.03
C TYR A 213 3.71 -13.20 -8.54
N ASN A 214 4.44 -14.13 -9.16
CA ASN A 214 4.29 -14.43 -10.58
C ASN A 214 2.87 -14.95 -10.89
N SER A 215 2.26 -15.72 -9.98
CA SER A 215 0.87 -16.17 -10.19
C SER A 215 -0.13 -15.02 -10.27
N PHE A 216 0.07 -13.96 -9.49
CA PHE A 216 -0.75 -12.74 -9.61
C PHE A 216 -0.39 -11.93 -10.86
N ALA A 217 0.91 -11.76 -11.13
CA ALA A 217 1.41 -10.98 -12.25
C ALA A 217 0.98 -11.54 -13.62
N GLU A 218 0.82 -12.86 -13.74
CA GLU A 218 0.47 -13.57 -14.97
C GLU A 218 -1.02 -13.92 -15.05
N GLY A 219 -1.82 -13.56 -14.02
CA GLY A 219 -3.25 -13.89 -13.97
C GLY A 219 -3.54 -15.36 -13.68
N GLY A 220 -2.57 -16.07 -13.11
CA GLY A 220 -2.61 -17.47 -12.73
C GLY A 220 -1.47 -18.28 -13.35
N ILE A 221 -1.09 -19.36 -12.70
CA ILE A 221 -0.13 -20.36 -13.19
C ILE A 221 -0.81 -21.71 -13.14
N GLU A 222 -0.73 -22.49 -14.22
CA GLU A 222 -1.35 -23.81 -14.29
C GLU A 222 -0.87 -24.71 -13.12
N GLY A 223 -1.83 -25.31 -12.43
CA GLY A 223 -1.56 -26.18 -11.26
C GLY A 223 -1.13 -25.48 -9.99
N PHE A 224 -1.14 -24.13 -9.96
CA PHE A 224 -0.84 -23.34 -8.77
C PHE A 224 -2.04 -22.46 -8.38
N HIS A 225 -2.52 -22.63 -7.14
CA HIS A 225 -3.59 -21.82 -6.57
C HIS A 225 -3.07 -21.08 -5.34
N ALA A 226 -2.95 -19.77 -5.43
CA ALA A 226 -2.47 -18.92 -4.32
C ALA A 226 -3.26 -19.14 -3.02
N THR A 227 -4.58 -19.41 -3.14
CA THR A 227 -5.49 -19.69 -2.03
C THR A 227 -5.16 -20.96 -1.23
N ASP A 228 -4.34 -21.84 -1.79
CA ASP A 228 -3.84 -23.04 -1.07
C ASP A 228 -2.75 -22.68 -0.06
N TYR A 229 -2.10 -21.53 -0.23
CA TYR A 229 -0.91 -21.11 0.52
C TYR A 229 -1.20 -19.95 1.46
N ILE A 230 -2.01 -19.01 1.02
CA ILE A 230 -2.36 -17.80 1.76
C ILE A 230 -3.86 -17.55 1.72
N ARG A 231 -4.35 -16.85 2.74
CA ARG A 231 -5.75 -16.42 2.76
C ARG A 231 -5.87 -15.08 3.47
N GLU A 232 -6.41 -14.08 2.77
CA GLU A 232 -6.86 -12.84 3.37
C GLU A 232 -8.16 -13.09 4.15
N VAL A 233 -8.28 -12.47 5.31
CA VAL A 233 -9.45 -12.58 6.21
C VAL A 233 -9.89 -11.19 6.67
N PRO A 234 -11.09 -11.04 7.26
CA PRO A 234 -11.49 -9.78 7.88
C PRO A 234 -10.49 -9.33 8.95
N LEU A 235 -10.38 -8.02 9.14
CA LEU A 235 -9.40 -7.40 10.03
C LEU A 235 -9.59 -7.89 11.47
N GLY A 236 -8.52 -8.40 12.06
CA GLY A 236 -8.51 -8.97 13.42
C GLY A 236 -8.80 -10.47 13.50
N GLU A 237 -9.03 -11.14 12.36
CA GLU A 237 -9.26 -12.58 12.29
C GLU A 237 -8.05 -13.37 11.76
N GLY A 238 -6.96 -12.67 11.44
CA GLY A 238 -5.75 -13.25 10.85
C GLY A 238 -4.56 -13.33 11.79
N GLY A 239 -3.39 -13.28 11.20
CA GLY A 239 -2.10 -13.42 11.89
C GLY A 239 -1.47 -12.10 12.31
N VAL A 240 -2.08 -10.95 12.02
CA VAL A 240 -1.55 -9.64 12.42
C VAL A 240 -1.98 -9.32 13.86
N ASP A 241 -1.01 -9.28 14.78
CA ASP A 241 -1.24 -8.73 16.12
C ASP A 241 -1.33 -7.19 16.05
N PHE A 242 -2.54 -6.67 15.84
CA PHE A 242 -2.79 -5.24 15.71
C PHE A 242 -2.44 -4.44 16.95
N ASP A 243 -2.51 -4.99 18.15
CA ASP A 243 -2.14 -4.28 19.38
C ASP A 243 -0.63 -4.03 19.41
N SER A 244 0.17 -5.04 19.15
CA SER A 244 1.63 -4.92 19.06
C SER A 244 2.06 -4.11 17.83
N TYR A 245 1.42 -4.30 16.68
CA TYR A 245 1.69 -3.56 15.44
C TYR A 245 1.50 -2.05 15.63
N LEU A 246 0.28 -1.64 16.04
CA LEU A 246 -0.06 -0.23 16.20
C LEU A 246 0.76 0.46 17.29
N LYS A 247 1.09 -0.27 18.35
CA LYS A 247 1.98 0.22 19.41
C LYS A 247 3.35 0.57 18.84
N VAL A 248 4.01 -0.37 18.18
CA VAL A 248 5.36 -0.16 17.63
C VAL A 248 5.34 0.87 16.52
N LEU A 249 4.33 0.86 15.65
CA LEU A 249 4.16 1.88 14.60
C LEU A 249 4.05 3.29 15.20
N SER A 250 3.30 3.45 16.30
CA SER A 250 3.23 4.74 17.02
C SER A 250 4.57 5.15 17.61
N GLU A 251 5.37 4.20 18.10
CA GLU A 251 6.70 4.46 18.68
C GLU A 251 7.71 4.95 17.62
N THR A 252 7.51 4.66 16.33
CA THR A 252 8.34 5.22 15.24
C THR A 252 8.05 6.70 14.95
N GLY A 253 6.97 7.26 15.52
CA GLY A 253 6.51 8.62 15.22
C GLY A 253 5.55 8.69 14.04
N TYR A 254 5.21 7.57 13.40
CA TYR A 254 4.21 7.54 12.33
C TYR A 254 2.85 8.02 12.84
N SER A 255 2.21 8.90 12.09
CA SER A 255 0.89 9.48 12.43
C SER A 255 -0.04 9.62 11.21
N GLY A 256 0.26 8.90 10.14
CA GLY A 256 -0.50 8.90 8.90
C GLY A 256 -1.77 8.05 8.94
N TYR A 257 -2.13 7.51 7.79
CA TYR A 257 -3.31 6.70 7.60
C TYR A 257 -3.05 5.21 7.87
N LEU A 258 -4.04 4.56 8.49
CA LEU A 258 -4.23 3.13 8.46
C LEU A 258 -5.28 2.88 7.36
N THR A 259 -4.86 2.58 6.15
CA THR A 259 -5.75 2.46 5.00
C THR A 259 -6.23 1.02 4.86
N ILE A 260 -7.52 0.81 5.10
CA ILE A 260 -8.15 -0.51 4.99
C ILE A 260 -8.13 -0.94 3.53
N GLU A 261 -7.54 -2.10 3.28
CA GLU A 261 -7.60 -2.81 2.01
C GLU A 261 -8.31 -4.15 2.21
N ARG A 262 -9.28 -4.44 1.34
CA ARG A 262 -10.06 -5.68 1.36
C ARG A 262 -10.26 -6.17 -0.08
N GLU A 263 -9.45 -7.14 -0.50
CA GLU A 263 -9.44 -7.62 -1.88
C GLU A 263 -10.41 -8.77 -2.13
N VAL A 264 -10.74 -9.55 -1.09
CA VAL A 264 -11.59 -10.72 -1.18
C VAL A 264 -12.82 -10.60 -0.26
N GLY A 265 -13.64 -11.61 -0.17
CA GLY A 265 -14.85 -11.64 0.67
C GLY A 265 -16.13 -11.41 -0.15
N GLU A 266 -17.24 -11.96 0.36
CA GLU A 266 -18.55 -11.87 -0.31
C GLU A 266 -19.23 -10.51 -0.09
N ASN A 267 -18.98 -9.88 1.07
CA ASN A 267 -19.56 -8.58 1.42
C ASN A 267 -18.48 -7.60 1.90
N PRO A 268 -17.64 -7.08 0.99
CA PRO A 268 -16.53 -6.22 1.37
C PRO A 268 -16.97 -4.95 2.10
N THR A 269 -18.17 -4.41 1.81
CA THR A 269 -18.68 -3.23 2.52
C THR A 269 -18.94 -3.52 4.00
N ALA A 270 -19.45 -4.70 4.34
CA ALA A 270 -19.65 -5.09 5.73
C ALA A 270 -18.29 -5.33 6.42
N ASP A 271 -17.37 -6.03 5.76
CA ASP A 271 -16.02 -6.29 6.29
C ASP A 271 -15.27 -4.97 6.56
N ILE A 272 -15.33 -4.02 5.63
CA ILE A 272 -14.68 -2.71 5.76
C ILE A 272 -15.30 -1.89 6.90
N ARG A 273 -16.63 -1.94 7.07
CA ARG A 273 -17.30 -1.28 8.21
C ARG A 273 -16.78 -1.83 9.53
N LEU A 274 -16.74 -3.15 9.68
CA LEU A 274 -16.18 -3.81 10.88
C LEU A 274 -14.71 -3.45 11.09
N ALA A 275 -13.93 -3.36 10.01
CA ALA A 275 -12.53 -2.94 10.08
C ALA A 275 -12.37 -1.49 10.58
N VAL A 276 -13.23 -0.55 10.14
CA VAL A 276 -13.24 0.83 10.68
C VAL A 276 -13.55 0.82 12.17
N GLU A 277 -14.59 0.10 12.60
CA GLU A 277 -14.97 -0.02 14.01
C GLU A 277 -13.82 -0.64 14.85
N PHE A 278 -13.21 -1.70 14.35
CA PHE A 278 -12.06 -2.36 14.97
C PHE A 278 -10.91 -1.38 15.16
N LEU A 279 -10.46 -0.69 14.10
CA LEU A 279 -9.37 0.28 14.19
C LEU A 279 -9.71 1.45 15.11
N ARG A 280 -10.92 2.01 15.04
CA ARG A 280 -11.37 3.08 15.95
C ARG A 280 -11.30 2.64 17.42
N SER A 281 -11.65 1.38 17.72
CA SER A 281 -11.54 0.81 19.07
C SER A 281 -10.10 0.71 19.57
N LYS A 282 -9.14 0.49 18.65
CA LYS A 282 -7.71 0.38 18.96
C LYS A 282 -7.05 1.75 19.09
N VAL A 283 -7.28 2.67 18.16
CA VAL A 283 -6.65 3.98 18.16
C VAL A 283 -7.28 4.98 19.15
N GLY A 284 -8.55 4.79 19.51
CA GLY A 284 -9.26 5.61 20.51
C GLY A 284 -8.90 5.27 21.96
N LYS A 285 -8.41 4.08 22.24
CA LYS A 285 -7.81 3.73 23.51
C LYS A 285 -6.41 4.34 23.54
N LYS A 286 -6.17 5.32 24.45
CA LYS A 286 -4.87 5.97 24.64
C LYS A 286 -3.76 4.91 24.68
N ILE A 287 -3.03 4.73 23.58
CA ILE A 287 -1.79 3.94 23.52
C ILE A 287 -0.63 4.82 24.03
N PHE A 288 -0.85 5.58 25.10
CA PHE A 288 0.21 6.32 25.77
C PHE A 288 0.43 5.75 27.15
N PRO A 289 1.66 5.30 27.50
CA PRO A 289 2.01 5.07 28.89
C PRO A 289 1.81 6.38 29.63
N GLY A 290 1.03 6.33 30.72
CA GLY A 290 0.69 7.49 31.49
C GLY A 290 1.92 8.35 31.82
N ARG A 291 1.86 9.65 31.53
CA ARG A 291 2.69 10.60 32.24
C ARG A 291 2.36 10.40 33.72
N LYS A 292 3.33 9.87 34.48
CA LYS A 292 3.30 9.98 35.94
C LYS A 292 3.37 11.48 36.27
N ASN A 293 2.36 11.96 36.96
CA ASN A 293 2.38 13.27 37.63
C ASN A 293 3.56 13.33 38.61
#